data_c619bf09b48c8fb832adc6e7e711a044
#
_entry.id   c619bf09b48c8fb832adc6e7e711a044
#
_cell.length_a   1.000
_cell.length_b   1.000
_cell.length_c   1.000
_cell.angle_alpha   90.00
_cell.angle_beta   90.00
_cell.angle_gamma   90.00
#
_symmetry.space_group_name_H-M   'P 1'
#
loop_
_entity.id
_entity.type
_entity.pdbx_description
1 polymer ?
#
loop_
_entity_poly.entity_id
_entity_poly.type
_entity_poly.pdbx_seq_one_letter_code
_entity_poly.pdbx_strand_id
1 'polypeptide(L)'
;MDVIGSHAARLPAIDGRWAPGRWDRDELRRALLDGGIAGPQVSHPMDNVLGNIALLCEGDHDKQFGMTGLQTLPAEEVYRLVAEASGFRVDPTVRSGPTPVDPDLVLRGCDAYGDRLALAVARRERIVLATGHPVGLAHLYVELGRLLGRLGCEILRPADGVSWKKRDGRLRRIRYLGDVAVITDRTAPRHTHSGVPMARVLEAERPDLVLADHGWAGAAIEAGVETVASADVNDPALIVARAQGRTDVVLVMDDNVRPEDYWPVFQAIVARIDA
;
A
#
# COMPACT_ATOMS: atom_id res chain seq x y z
N MET A 1 -15.11 41.22 33.79
CA MET A 1 -14.42 41.67 32.56
C MET A 1 -13.13 40.88 32.50
N ASP A 2 -12.92 40.27 31.39
CA ASP A 2 -11.69 39.60 30.97
C ASP A 2 -11.28 38.31 31.66
N VAL A 3 -11.78 37.19 31.17
CA VAL A 3 -10.96 35.98 31.01
C VAL A 3 -11.44 35.19 29.79
N ILE A 4 -11.01 35.62 28.59
CA ILE A 4 -10.95 34.72 27.48
C ILE A 4 -9.52 34.15 27.51
N GLY A 5 -9.34 33.10 28.33
CA GLY A 5 -8.14 32.27 28.29
C GLY A 5 -8.06 31.55 26.96
N SER A 6 -7.13 31.94 26.12
CA SER A 6 -6.79 31.25 24.87
C SER A 6 -6.33 29.84 25.17
N HIS A 7 -7.23 28.88 25.13
CA HIS A 7 -6.87 27.48 24.96
C HIS A 7 -6.46 27.29 23.50
N ALA A 8 -5.26 27.76 23.16
CA ALA A 8 -4.55 27.23 22.01
C ALA A 8 -4.28 25.76 22.33
N ALA A 9 -5.17 24.89 21.86
CA ALA A 9 -4.91 23.47 21.84
C ALA A 9 -3.59 23.28 21.11
N ARG A 10 -2.52 22.98 21.83
CA ARG A 10 -1.27 22.53 21.21
C ARG A 10 -1.65 21.27 20.44
N LEU A 11 -1.63 21.35 19.10
CA LEU A 11 -1.63 20.16 18.26
C LEU A 11 -0.55 19.24 18.83
N PRO A 12 -0.83 17.93 19.01
CA PRO A 12 0.18 17.01 19.46
C PRO A 12 1.41 17.18 18.57
N ALA A 13 2.58 17.28 19.19
CA ALA A 13 3.83 17.34 18.44
C ALA A 13 3.83 16.16 17.47
N ILE A 14 4.05 16.45 16.16
CA ILE A 14 4.24 15.41 15.16
C ILE A 14 5.28 14.45 15.75
N ASP A 15 4.93 13.17 15.84
CA ASP A 15 5.84 12.14 16.34
C ASP A 15 7.11 12.23 15.50
N GLY A 16 8.26 12.55 16.17
CA GLY A 16 9.53 12.80 15.48
C GLY A 16 9.99 11.62 14.64
N ARG A 17 9.41 10.43 14.85
CA ARG A 17 9.64 9.22 14.05
C ARG A 17 9.15 9.35 12.61
N TRP A 18 8.27 10.29 12.30
CA TRP A 18 7.78 10.61 10.95
C TRP A 18 8.53 11.78 10.28
N ALA A 19 9.50 12.37 10.97
CA ALA A 19 10.44 13.28 10.32
C ALA A 19 11.59 12.48 9.73
N PRO A 20 12.02 12.75 8.47
CA PRO A 20 13.18 12.08 7.88
C PRO A 20 14.38 12.11 8.83
N GLY A 21 15.01 10.97 9.07
CA GLY A 21 16.09 10.82 10.04
C GLY A 21 17.02 9.68 9.66
N ARG A 22 18.14 9.58 10.39
CA ARG A 22 19.07 8.46 10.24
C ARG A 22 18.75 7.39 11.27
N TRP A 23 18.36 6.23 10.79
CA TRP A 23 18.04 5.07 11.60
C TRP A 23 18.94 3.91 11.23
N ASP A 24 19.42 3.18 12.24
CA ASP A 24 20.14 1.93 12.01
C ASP A 24 19.16 0.87 11.46
N ARG A 25 19.66 0.04 10.54
CA ARG A 25 18.86 -1.05 9.94
C ARG A 25 18.34 -2.04 10.99
N ASP A 26 19.13 -2.32 12.03
CA ASP A 26 18.71 -3.18 13.14
C ASP A 26 17.65 -2.52 14.02
N GLU A 27 17.67 -1.20 14.17
CA GLU A 27 16.61 -0.44 14.83
C GLU A 27 15.30 -0.50 14.05
N LEU A 28 15.36 -0.26 12.73
CA LEU A 28 14.20 -0.38 11.85
C LEU A 28 13.65 -1.81 11.84
N ARG A 29 14.51 -2.81 11.77
CA ARG A 29 14.13 -4.23 11.83
C ARG A 29 13.38 -4.57 13.12
N ARG A 30 13.89 -4.12 14.26
CA ARG A 30 13.22 -4.30 15.57
C ARG A 30 11.86 -3.59 15.59
N ALA A 31 11.79 -2.37 15.07
CA ALA A 31 10.56 -1.61 15.04
C ALA A 31 9.48 -2.25 14.12
N LEU A 32 9.88 -2.89 12.99
CA LEU A 32 8.96 -3.67 12.16
C LEU A 32 8.36 -4.86 12.94
N LEU A 33 9.18 -5.55 13.73
CA LEU A 33 8.74 -6.66 14.58
C LEU A 33 7.82 -6.18 15.71
N ASP A 34 8.20 -5.12 16.40
CA ASP A 34 7.44 -4.56 17.53
C ASP A 34 6.09 -3.98 17.07
N GLY A 35 6.04 -3.42 15.87
CA GLY A 35 4.82 -2.90 15.25
C GLY A 35 3.93 -3.96 14.60
N GLY A 36 4.40 -5.22 14.51
CA GLY A 36 3.65 -6.31 13.88
C GLY A 36 3.60 -6.23 12.34
N ILE A 37 4.39 -5.35 11.71
CA ILE A 37 4.46 -5.21 10.25
C ILE A 37 5.12 -6.43 9.61
N ALA A 38 6.02 -7.06 10.35
CA ALA A 38 6.72 -8.29 9.99
C ALA A 38 6.92 -9.15 11.24
N GLY A 39 7.32 -10.39 11.07
CA GLY A 39 7.63 -11.29 12.18
C GLY A 39 7.12 -12.70 11.97
N PRO A 40 7.18 -13.54 13.02
CA PRO A 40 6.76 -14.94 12.92
C PRO A 40 5.24 -15.12 12.72
N GLN A 41 4.47 -14.06 12.99
CA GLN A 41 3.02 -14.04 12.84
C GLN A 41 2.59 -12.62 12.49
N VAL A 42 1.90 -12.46 11.37
CA VAL A 42 1.22 -11.24 10.96
C VAL A 42 -0.30 -11.38 11.11
N SER A 43 -1.07 -10.34 10.79
CA SER A 43 -2.52 -10.28 11.06
C SER A 43 -3.33 -11.34 10.31
N HIS A 44 -2.85 -11.83 9.16
CA HIS A 44 -3.56 -12.80 8.34
C HIS A 44 -2.99 -14.22 8.50
N PRO A 45 -3.80 -15.19 8.99
CA PRO A 45 -3.35 -16.57 9.16
C PRO A 45 -3.24 -17.31 7.84
N MET A 46 -2.51 -18.43 7.82
CA MET A 46 -2.18 -19.21 6.63
C MET A 46 -3.42 -19.70 5.85
N ASP A 47 -4.49 -20.08 6.54
CA ASP A 47 -5.74 -20.47 5.88
C ASP A 47 -6.38 -19.33 5.08
N ASN A 48 -6.25 -18.08 5.56
CA ASN A 48 -6.69 -16.90 4.81
C ASN A 48 -5.81 -16.68 3.57
N VAL A 49 -4.49 -16.80 3.69
CA VAL A 49 -3.53 -16.71 2.56
C VAL A 49 -3.86 -17.76 1.49
N LEU A 50 -3.99 -19.03 1.89
CA LEU A 50 -4.31 -20.12 0.97
C LEU A 50 -5.70 -19.96 0.33
N GLY A 51 -6.69 -19.48 1.09
CA GLY A 51 -8.02 -19.19 0.57
C GLY A 51 -8.01 -18.10 -0.48
N ASN A 52 -7.26 -17.02 -0.27
CA ASN A 52 -7.12 -15.93 -1.25
C ASN A 52 -6.36 -16.38 -2.51
N ILE A 53 -5.36 -17.25 -2.36
CA ILE A 53 -4.68 -17.85 -3.52
C ILE A 53 -5.65 -18.70 -4.34
N ALA A 54 -6.47 -19.53 -3.72
CA ALA A 54 -7.47 -20.33 -4.42
C ALA A 54 -8.46 -19.45 -5.18
N LEU A 55 -9.01 -18.42 -4.52
CA LEU A 55 -9.93 -17.47 -5.13
C LEU A 55 -9.28 -16.70 -6.31
N LEU A 56 -8.01 -16.29 -6.18
CA LEU A 56 -7.28 -15.66 -7.30
C LEU A 56 -7.21 -16.61 -8.51
N CYS A 57 -6.85 -17.87 -8.30
CA CYS A 57 -6.73 -18.87 -9.35
C CYS A 57 -8.09 -19.27 -9.97
N GLU A 58 -9.18 -19.15 -9.20
CA GLU A 58 -10.55 -19.31 -9.70
C GLU A 58 -11.05 -18.10 -10.50
N GLY A 59 -10.30 -17.00 -10.50
CA GLY A 59 -10.66 -15.76 -11.19
C GLY A 59 -11.64 -14.90 -10.40
N ASP A 60 -11.68 -15.04 -9.07
CA ASP A 60 -12.54 -14.19 -8.24
C ASP A 60 -12.24 -12.71 -8.45
N HIS A 61 -13.25 -11.96 -8.81
CA HIS A 61 -13.12 -10.54 -9.20
C HIS A 61 -12.56 -9.66 -8.06
N ASP A 62 -12.87 -9.99 -6.82
CA ASP A 62 -12.38 -9.24 -5.65
C ASP A 62 -10.88 -9.48 -5.42
N LYS A 63 -10.39 -10.69 -5.76
CA LYS A 63 -8.99 -11.07 -5.58
C LYS A 63 -8.10 -10.74 -6.79
N GLN A 64 -8.68 -10.36 -7.93
CA GLN A 64 -7.94 -9.90 -9.11
C GLN A 64 -7.51 -8.43 -9.01
N PHE A 65 -8.00 -7.66 -8.07
CA PHE A 65 -7.68 -6.24 -7.88
C PHE A 65 -7.85 -5.38 -9.15
N GLY A 66 -8.79 -5.74 -10.01
CA GLY A 66 -9.05 -5.06 -11.28
C GLY A 66 -8.10 -5.44 -12.41
N MET A 67 -7.20 -6.40 -12.20
CA MET A 67 -6.32 -6.95 -13.22
C MET A 67 -6.93 -8.18 -13.90
N THR A 68 -6.43 -8.50 -15.09
CA THR A 68 -6.81 -9.69 -15.85
C THR A 68 -5.60 -10.60 -16.04
N GLY A 69 -5.84 -11.91 -16.26
CA GLY A 69 -4.80 -12.87 -16.60
C GLY A 69 -3.95 -13.37 -15.42
N LEU A 70 -4.26 -13.02 -14.17
CA LEU A 70 -3.52 -13.49 -13.00
C LEU A 70 -3.79 -14.98 -12.71
N GLN A 71 -4.99 -15.46 -13.03
CA GLN A 71 -5.43 -16.85 -12.84
C GLN A 71 -4.76 -17.87 -13.78
N THR A 72 -3.82 -17.43 -14.60
CA THR A 72 -3.09 -18.32 -15.52
C THR A 72 -2.05 -19.20 -14.81
N LEU A 73 -1.64 -18.81 -13.59
CA LEU A 73 -0.71 -19.60 -12.78
C LEU A 73 -1.47 -20.61 -11.90
N PRO A 74 -0.94 -21.81 -11.71
CA PRO A 74 -1.50 -22.78 -10.76
C PRO A 74 -1.31 -22.30 -9.32
N ALA A 75 -2.22 -22.71 -8.43
CA ALA A 75 -2.21 -22.29 -7.01
C ALA A 75 -0.90 -22.60 -6.29
N GLU A 76 -0.24 -23.71 -6.62
CA GLU A 76 1.06 -24.08 -6.06
C GLU A 76 2.16 -23.06 -6.42
N GLU A 77 2.16 -22.59 -7.68
CA GLU A 77 3.10 -21.59 -8.14
C GLU A 77 2.82 -20.23 -7.48
N VAL A 78 1.55 -19.83 -7.36
CA VAL A 78 1.17 -18.60 -6.64
C VAL A 78 1.60 -18.69 -5.18
N TYR A 79 1.39 -19.85 -4.52
CA TYR A 79 1.83 -20.06 -3.13
C TYR A 79 3.36 -19.94 -2.99
N ARG A 80 4.11 -20.49 -3.96
CA ARG A 80 5.59 -20.36 -3.99
C ARG A 80 6.01 -18.89 -4.11
N LEU A 81 5.37 -18.10 -5.00
CA LEU A 81 5.65 -16.69 -5.16
C LEU A 81 5.36 -15.88 -3.89
N VAL A 82 4.24 -16.16 -3.22
CA VAL A 82 3.89 -15.52 -1.94
C VAL A 82 4.91 -15.88 -0.86
N ALA A 83 5.28 -17.16 -0.76
CA ALA A 83 6.26 -17.62 0.21
C ALA A 83 7.63 -16.98 -0.01
N GLU A 84 8.08 -16.88 -1.25
CA GLU A 84 9.34 -16.22 -1.63
C GLU A 84 9.32 -14.72 -1.30
N ALA A 85 8.21 -14.05 -1.63
CA ALA A 85 8.04 -12.61 -1.37
C ALA A 85 7.97 -12.28 0.13
N SER A 86 7.46 -13.20 0.94
CA SER A 86 7.28 -13.02 2.39
C SER A 86 8.36 -13.68 3.23
N GLY A 87 9.20 -14.57 2.65
CA GLY A 87 10.35 -15.18 3.32
C GLY A 87 10.04 -16.43 4.15
N PHE A 88 8.89 -17.06 3.95
CA PHE A 88 8.62 -18.34 4.59
C PHE A 88 8.83 -19.53 3.64
N ARG A 89 8.96 -20.72 4.23
CA ARG A 89 9.12 -21.94 3.44
C ARG A 89 7.77 -22.49 3.03
N VAL A 90 7.65 -22.87 1.76
CA VAL A 90 6.49 -23.61 1.28
C VAL A 90 6.43 -24.97 1.99
N ASP A 91 5.32 -25.22 2.68
CA ASP A 91 5.01 -26.52 3.27
C ASP A 91 3.56 -26.88 2.88
N PRO A 92 3.38 -27.84 1.99
CA PRO A 92 2.05 -28.23 1.52
C PRO A 92 1.17 -28.88 2.61
N THR A 93 1.76 -29.24 3.76
CA THR A 93 1.02 -29.81 4.89
C THR A 93 0.43 -28.75 5.82
N VAL A 94 0.99 -27.53 5.80
CA VAL A 94 0.49 -26.41 6.59
C VAL A 94 -0.74 -25.83 5.93
N ARG A 95 -1.89 -25.88 6.61
CA ARG A 95 -3.19 -25.40 6.12
C ARG A 95 -3.78 -24.27 6.94
N SER A 96 -3.21 -23.98 8.10
CA SER A 96 -3.69 -22.95 9.04
C SER A 96 -2.56 -22.56 9.98
N GLY A 97 -2.80 -21.59 10.84
CA GLY A 97 -1.86 -21.10 11.83
C GLY A 97 -1.16 -19.81 11.39
N PRO A 98 -0.11 -19.39 12.10
CA PRO A 98 0.55 -18.12 11.84
C PRO A 98 1.19 -18.07 10.45
N THR A 99 1.14 -16.90 9.83
CA THR A 99 1.87 -16.61 8.59
C THR A 99 3.02 -15.68 8.94
N PRO A 100 4.27 -16.06 8.67
CA PRO A 100 5.41 -15.19 8.91
C PRO A 100 5.67 -14.25 7.73
N VAL A 101 6.23 -13.07 8.04
CA VAL A 101 6.82 -12.15 7.07
C VAL A 101 8.21 -11.77 7.56
N ASP A 102 9.22 -11.97 6.72
CA ASP A 102 10.61 -11.68 7.05
C ASP A 102 10.87 -10.18 7.07
N PRO A 103 11.28 -9.58 8.20
CA PRO A 103 11.55 -8.15 8.30
C PRO A 103 12.69 -7.68 7.38
N ASP A 104 13.65 -8.55 7.03
CA ASP A 104 14.72 -8.19 6.11
C ASP A 104 14.23 -8.13 4.66
N LEU A 105 13.19 -8.91 4.30
CA LEU A 105 12.50 -8.76 3.01
C LEU A 105 11.69 -7.48 2.96
N VAL A 106 10.99 -7.13 4.04
CA VAL A 106 10.30 -5.82 4.14
C VAL A 106 11.28 -4.68 3.93
N LEU A 107 12.43 -4.69 4.62
CA LEU A 107 13.46 -3.65 4.46
C LEU A 107 14.03 -3.60 3.03
N ARG A 108 14.26 -4.76 2.38
CA ARG A 108 14.67 -4.78 0.96
C ARG A 108 13.57 -4.23 0.03
N GLY A 109 12.31 -4.52 0.34
CA GLY A 109 11.17 -3.94 -0.37
C GLY A 109 11.12 -2.42 -0.22
N CYS A 110 11.39 -1.92 1.00
CA CYS A 110 11.51 -0.48 1.25
C CYS A 110 12.69 0.16 0.49
N ASP A 111 13.83 -0.54 0.40
CA ASP A 111 14.99 -0.07 -0.39
C ASP A 111 14.57 0.10 -1.87
N ALA A 112 13.96 -0.90 -2.49
CA ALA A 112 13.49 -0.83 -3.88
C ALA A 112 12.41 0.25 -4.09
N TYR A 113 11.50 0.40 -3.12
CA TYR A 113 10.48 1.45 -3.11
C TYR A 113 11.13 2.84 -3.10
N GLY A 114 12.06 3.06 -2.17
CA GLY A 114 12.77 4.33 -2.03
C GLY A 114 13.65 4.67 -3.23
N ASP A 115 14.36 3.67 -3.81
CA ASP A 115 15.14 3.85 -5.03
C ASP A 115 14.26 4.34 -6.20
N ARG A 116 13.04 3.75 -6.34
CA ARG A 116 12.09 4.22 -7.36
C ARG A 116 11.59 5.64 -7.08
N LEU A 117 11.37 5.99 -5.80
CA LEU A 117 10.97 7.36 -5.43
C LEU A 117 12.11 8.37 -5.66
N ALA A 118 13.37 8.01 -5.44
CA ALA A 118 14.51 8.84 -5.77
C ALA A 118 14.54 9.21 -7.27
N LEU A 119 14.21 8.25 -8.14
CA LEU A 119 14.05 8.53 -9.58
C LEU A 119 12.87 9.46 -9.87
N ALA A 120 11.74 9.30 -9.14
CA ALA A 120 10.59 10.19 -9.28
C ALA A 120 10.95 11.65 -8.92
N VAL A 121 11.68 11.83 -7.82
CA VAL A 121 12.19 13.15 -7.41
C VAL A 121 13.13 13.74 -8.46
N ALA A 122 14.08 12.96 -8.93
CA ALA A 122 15.04 13.43 -9.95
C ALA A 122 14.35 13.86 -11.25
N ARG A 123 13.25 13.21 -11.61
CA ARG A 123 12.45 13.49 -12.82
C ARG A 123 11.32 14.49 -12.58
N ARG A 124 11.05 14.87 -11.32
CA ARG A 124 9.89 15.69 -10.92
C ARG A 124 8.58 15.12 -11.43
N GLU A 125 8.41 13.83 -11.23
CA GLU A 125 7.25 13.11 -11.76
C GLU A 125 5.93 13.60 -11.15
N ARG A 126 4.87 13.39 -11.92
CA ARG A 126 3.47 13.61 -11.54
C ARG A 126 2.94 12.34 -10.89
N ILE A 127 2.57 12.43 -9.62
CA ILE A 127 2.30 11.26 -8.78
C ILE A 127 0.86 11.27 -8.26
N VAL A 128 0.19 10.13 -8.34
CA VAL A 128 -1.06 9.87 -7.62
C VAL A 128 -0.77 8.91 -6.47
N LEU A 129 -1.25 9.26 -5.27
CA LEU A 129 -1.25 8.36 -4.11
C LEU A 129 -2.69 7.91 -3.83
N ALA A 130 -2.88 6.62 -3.60
CA ALA A 130 -4.20 6.06 -3.34
C ALA A 130 -4.13 4.84 -2.42
N THR A 131 -5.16 4.61 -1.61
CA THR A 131 -5.21 3.41 -0.78
C THR A 131 -6.59 2.75 -0.75
N GLY A 132 -6.59 1.43 -0.87
CA GLY A 132 -7.72 0.57 -0.58
C GLY A 132 -7.88 0.29 0.91
N HIS A 133 -6.84 0.57 1.71
CA HIS A 133 -6.79 0.33 3.16
C HIS A 133 -6.65 1.65 3.95
N PRO A 134 -7.70 2.51 3.94
CA PRO A 134 -7.57 3.91 4.39
C PRO A 134 -7.31 4.08 5.89
N VAL A 135 -7.59 3.10 6.72
CA VAL A 135 -7.30 3.16 8.16
C VAL A 135 -5.84 2.81 8.43
N GLY A 136 -5.29 1.76 7.80
CA GLY A 136 -3.90 1.33 7.99
C GLY A 136 -2.91 2.24 7.26
N LEU A 137 -2.99 2.28 5.93
CA LEU A 137 -1.92 2.81 5.08
C LEU A 137 -1.99 4.31 4.77
N ALA A 138 -3.16 4.98 4.99
CA ALA A 138 -3.30 6.37 4.57
C ALA A 138 -2.26 7.31 5.20
N HIS A 139 -1.87 7.09 6.46
CA HIS A 139 -0.87 7.92 7.13
C HIS A 139 0.50 7.81 6.47
N LEU A 140 0.95 6.59 6.18
CA LEU A 140 2.20 6.35 5.45
C LEU A 140 2.22 7.10 4.11
N TYR A 141 1.16 6.95 3.31
CA TYR A 141 1.08 7.62 2.01
C TYR A 141 0.97 9.16 2.13
N VAL A 142 0.29 9.68 3.16
CA VAL A 142 0.23 11.14 3.41
C VAL A 142 1.63 11.69 3.68
N GLU A 143 2.43 11.03 4.52
CA GLU A 143 3.78 11.50 4.83
C GLU A 143 4.74 11.36 3.63
N LEU A 144 4.62 10.27 2.85
CA LEU A 144 5.35 10.14 1.59
C LEU A 144 4.95 11.23 0.58
N GLY A 145 3.66 11.49 0.39
CA GLY A 145 3.18 12.55 -0.51
C GLY A 145 3.68 13.94 -0.11
N ARG A 146 3.65 14.26 1.19
CA ARG A 146 4.19 15.52 1.72
C ARG A 146 5.69 15.66 1.45
N LEU A 147 6.46 14.59 1.64
CA LEU A 147 7.89 14.60 1.36
C LEU A 147 8.16 14.78 -0.13
N LEU A 148 7.53 13.99 -1.00
CA LEU A 148 7.72 14.05 -2.44
C LEU A 148 7.33 15.42 -3.01
N GLY A 149 6.23 16.03 -2.52
CA GLY A 149 5.84 17.39 -2.90
C GLY A 149 6.89 18.44 -2.49
N ARG A 150 7.48 18.33 -1.29
CA ARG A 150 8.58 19.21 -0.87
C ARG A 150 9.85 19.02 -1.71
N LEU A 151 10.10 17.82 -2.21
CA LEU A 151 11.23 17.50 -3.07
C LEU A 151 10.98 17.82 -4.55
N GLY A 152 9.81 18.39 -4.91
CA GLY A 152 9.51 18.93 -6.22
C GLY A 152 8.74 18.02 -7.17
N CYS A 153 8.21 16.89 -6.69
CA CYS A 153 7.22 16.13 -7.44
C CYS A 153 5.87 16.86 -7.46
N GLU A 154 5.09 16.67 -8.50
CA GLU A 154 3.71 17.16 -8.57
C GLU A 154 2.75 16.10 -8.04
N ILE A 155 2.11 16.38 -6.90
CA ILE A 155 1.14 15.47 -6.31
C ILE A 155 -0.26 15.77 -6.83
N LEU A 156 -0.79 14.85 -7.62
CA LEU A 156 -2.06 15.01 -8.32
C LEU A 156 -3.25 14.58 -7.46
N ARG A 157 -4.39 15.26 -7.66
CA ARG A 157 -5.65 14.94 -7.00
C ARG A 157 -6.80 14.83 -8.00
N PRO A 158 -6.69 14.00 -9.05
CA PRO A 158 -7.72 13.90 -10.07
C PRO A 158 -8.98 13.23 -9.53
N ALA A 159 -10.12 13.53 -10.17
CA ALA A 159 -11.41 12.92 -9.90
C ALA A 159 -11.96 13.13 -8.47
N ASP A 160 -11.46 14.11 -7.69
CA ASP A 160 -12.05 14.42 -6.38
C ASP A 160 -13.54 14.74 -6.52
N GLY A 161 -14.36 14.12 -5.67
CA GLY A 161 -15.80 14.30 -5.71
C GLY A 161 -16.54 13.42 -6.72
N VAL A 162 -15.86 12.78 -7.67
CA VAL A 162 -16.47 11.83 -8.61
C VAL A 162 -17.13 10.70 -7.83
N SER A 163 -18.36 10.39 -8.19
CA SER A 163 -19.19 9.42 -7.48
C SER A 163 -19.92 8.48 -8.42
N TRP A 164 -20.17 7.26 -7.93
CA TRP A 164 -20.93 6.24 -8.66
C TRP A 164 -21.75 5.39 -7.68
N LYS A 165 -22.78 4.73 -8.18
CA LYS A 165 -23.54 3.75 -7.42
C LYS A 165 -22.99 2.34 -7.67
N LYS A 166 -22.76 1.58 -6.60
CA LYS A 166 -22.55 0.12 -6.70
C LYS A 166 -23.85 -0.59 -7.09
N ARG A 167 -23.75 -1.86 -7.49
CA ARG A 167 -24.94 -2.70 -7.80
C ARG A 167 -25.93 -2.79 -6.64
N ASP A 168 -25.44 -2.70 -5.39
CA ASP A 168 -26.27 -2.66 -4.17
C ASP A 168 -26.94 -1.30 -3.91
N GLY A 169 -26.81 -0.35 -4.85
CA GLY A 169 -27.36 1.02 -4.76
C GLY A 169 -26.57 1.98 -3.87
N ARG A 170 -25.54 1.51 -3.17
CA ARG A 170 -24.72 2.37 -2.30
C ARG A 170 -23.87 3.31 -3.12
N LEU A 171 -23.87 4.59 -2.71
CA LEU A 171 -23.02 5.62 -3.32
C LEU A 171 -21.58 5.44 -2.86
N ARG A 172 -20.66 5.48 -3.81
CA ARG A 172 -19.22 5.59 -3.56
C ARG A 172 -18.73 6.90 -4.15
N ARG A 173 -17.71 7.46 -3.51
CA ARG A 173 -17.13 8.73 -3.96
C ARG A 173 -15.63 8.71 -3.70
N ILE A 174 -14.85 9.23 -4.65
CA ILE A 174 -13.42 9.51 -4.43
C ILE A 174 -13.31 10.74 -3.57
N ARG A 175 -12.48 10.68 -2.55
CA ARG A 175 -12.09 11.78 -1.68
C ARG A 175 -10.60 11.68 -1.37
N TYR A 176 -10.04 12.77 -0.91
CA TYR A 176 -8.64 12.85 -0.56
C TYR A 176 -8.47 13.07 0.95
N LEU A 177 -7.63 12.24 1.58
CA LEU A 177 -7.10 12.43 2.91
C LEU A 177 -5.70 13.02 2.75
N GLY A 178 -5.52 14.34 3.00
CA GLY A 178 -4.35 15.02 2.48
C GLY A 178 -4.30 14.89 0.97
N ASP A 179 -3.24 14.28 0.45
CA ASP A 179 -3.03 14.04 -0.97
C ASP A 179 -3.28 12.58 -1.39
N VAL A 180 -3.87 11.77 -0.52
CA VAL A 180 -4.13 10.35 -0.74
C VAL A 180 -5.59 10.10 -1.12
N ALA A 181 -5.81 9.52 -2.29
CA ALA A 181 -7.14 9.14 -2.75
C ALA A 181 -7.68 7.94 -1.98
N VAL A 182 -8.92 8.05 -1.53
CA VAL A 182 -9.67 6.97 -0.87
C VAL A 182 -11.10 6.94 -1.41
N ILE A 183 -11.79 5.83 -1.26
CA ILE A 183 -13.24 5.83 -1.46
C ILE A 183 -13.97 6.10 -0.16
N THR A 184 -15.09 6.79 -0.26
CA THR A 184 -15.98 7.04 0.87
C THR A 184 -17.40 6.58 0.59
N ASP A 185 -18.10 6.19 1.66
CA ASP A 185 -19.55 6.06 1.72
C ASP A 185 -20.05 7.23 2.58
N ARG A 186 -20.67 8.22 1.97
CA ARG A 186 -20.91 9.51 2.60
C ARG A 186 -19.60 10.16 3.06
N THR A 187 -19.32 10.17 4.36
CA THR A 187 -18.10 10.74 4.97
C THR A 187 -17.12 9.67 5.48
N ALA A 188 -17.56 8.40 5.55
CA ALA A 188 -16.73 7.33 6.08
C ALA A 188 -15.81 6.73 5.00
N PRO A 189 -14.48 6.70 5.20
CA PRO A 189 -13.56 5.96 4.34
C PRO A 189 -13.93 4.47 4.32
N ARG A 190 -13.68 3.81 3.19
CA ARG A 190 -14.03 2.40 2.98
C ARG A 190 -12.84 1.62 2.42
N HIS A 191 -12.59 0.47 3.02
CA HIS A 191 -11.73 -0.54 2.44
C HIS A 191 -12.29 -1.01 1.10
N THR A 192 -11.39 -1.26 0.12
CA THR A 192 -11.79 -1.69 -1.23
C THR A 192 -10.72 -2.44 -1.97
N HIS A 193 -11.11 -3.56 -2.57
CA HIS A 193 -10.31 -4.29 -3.57
C HIS A 193 -10.64 -3.87 -5.00
N SER A 194 -11.62 -2.99 -5.18
CA SER A 194 -12.12 -2.58 -6.50
C SER A 194 -11.13 -1.68 -7.25
N GLY A 195 -10.87 -2.00 -8.51
CA GLY A 195 -10.11 -1.13 -9.43
C GLY A 195 -10.90 0.05 -10.00
N VAL A 196 -12.23 0.08 -9.81
CA VAL A 196 -13.10 1.13 -10.38
C VAL A 196 -12.65 2.56 -10.01
N PRO A 197 -12.27 2.86 -8.74
CA PRO A 197 -11.87 4.23 -8.40
C PRO A 197 -10.60 4.67 -9.13
N MET A 198 -9.58 3.80 -9.28
CA MET A 198 -8.38 4.15 -10.03
C MET A 198 -8.68 4.33 -11.52
N ALA A 199 -9.54 3.51 -12.12
CA ALA A 199 -9.97 3.73 -13.50
C ALA A 199 -10.56 5.14 -13.69
N ARG A 200 -11.38 5.63 -12.74
CA ARG A 200 -11.92 7.00 -12.77
C ARG A 200 -10.86 8.09 -12.60
N VAL A 201 -9.85 7.82 -11.77
CA VAL A 201 -8.69 8.70 -11.63
C VAL A 201 -7.95 8.83 -12.95
N LEU A 202 -7.65 7.70 -13.60
CA LEU A 202 -6.91 7.65 -14.87
C LEU A 202 -7.69 8.20 -16.08
N GLU A 203 -9.03 8.12 -16.06
CA GLU A 203 -9.90 8.79 -17.03
C GLU A 203 -9.81 10.32 -16.91
N ALA A 204 -9.65 10.84 -15.69
CA ALA A 204 -9.57 12.29 -15.44
C ALA A 204 -8.17 12.83 -15.74
N GLU A 205 -7.13 12.13 -15.32
CA GLU A 205 -5.74 12.55 -15.51
C GLU A 205 -4.79 11.35 -15.34
N ARG A 206 -3.82 11.23 -16.26
CA ARG A 206 -2.82 10.17 -16.23
C ARG A 206 -1.54 10.64 -15.56
N PRO A 207 -1.14 10.05 -14.41
CA PRO A 207 0.13 10.35 -13.75
C PRO A 207 1.31 9.64 -14.44
N ASP A 208 2.53 10.04 -14.07
CA ASP A 208 3.76 9.33 -14.42
C ASP A 208 3.97 8.11 -13.50
N LEU A 209 3.56 8.23 -12.22
CA LEU A 209 3.71 7.21 -11.20
C LEU A 209 2.47 7.12 -10.30
N VAL A 210 2.11 5.89 -9.93
CA VAL A 210 1.10 5.62 -8.91
C VAL A 210 1.75 4.95 -7.70
N LEU A 211 1.48 5.45 -6.49
CA LEU A 211 1.78 4.79 -5.22
C LEU A 211 0.47 4.29 -4.63
N ALA A 212 0.28 2.99 -4.57
CA ALA A 212 -1.01 2.46 -4.14
C ALA A 212 -0.94 1.03 -3.60
N ASP A 213 -2.08 0.55 -3.14
CA ASP A 213 -2.32 -0.82 -2.70
C ASP A 213 -3.64 -1.36 -3.30
N HIS A 214 -3.91 -2.65 -3.12
CA HIS A 214 -5.16 -3.31 -3.50
C HIS A 214 -5.62 -2.99 -4.95
N GLY A 215 -6.92 -2.79 -5.13
CA GLY A 215 -7.52 -2.50 -6.43
C GLY A 215 -7.10 -1.16 -7.05
N TRP A 216 -6.61 -0.20 -6.24
CA TRP A 216 -6.04 1.02 -6.76
C TRP A 216 -4.71 0.74 -7.51
N ALA A 217 -3.84 -0.07 -6.90
CA ALA A 217 -2.59 -0.49 -7.54
C ALA A 217 -2.87 -1.40 -8.75
N GLY A 218 -3.72 -2.41 -8.57
CA GLY A 218 -4.04 -3.35 -9.63
C GLY A 218 -4.59 -2.70 -10.89
N ALA A 219 -5.52 -1.76 -10.77
CA ALA A 219 -6.08 -1.07 -11.93
C ALA A 219 -5.08 -0.12 -12.60
N ALA A 220 -4.14 0.48 -11.85
CA ALA A 220 -3.06 1.28 -12.43
C ALA A 220 -2.10 0.40 -13.24
N ILE A 221 -1.72 -0.76 -12.70
CA ILE A 221 -0.90 -1.77 -13.37
C ILE A 221 -1.59 -2.28 -14.64
N GLU A 222 -2.90 -2.61 -14.57
CA GLU A 222 -3.67 -3.05 -15.72
C GLU A 222 -3.70 -2.01 -16.84
N ALA A 223 -3.78 -0.73 -16.47
CA ALA A 223 -3.75 0.39 -17.43
C ALA A 223 -2.34 0.73 -17.94
N GLY A 224 -1.30 -0.03 -17.55
CA GLY A 224 0.08 0.21 -17.96
C GLY A 224 0.65 1.53 -17.44
N VAL A 225 0.21 1.97 -16.24
CA VAL A 225 0.83 3.08 -15.51
C VAL A 225 1.88 2.52 -14.58
N GLU A 226 3.07 3.12 -14.55
CA GLU A 226 4.11 2.72 -13.63
C GLU A 226 3.61 2.84 -12.19
N THR A 227 3.74 1.75 -11.44
CA THR A 227 3.12 1.63 -10.11
C THR A 227 4.09 1.04 -9.12
N VAL A 228 4.25 1.70 -7.98
CA VAL A 228 4.88 1.13 -6.79
C VAL A 228 3.76 0.70 -5.85
N ALA A 229 3.70 -0.59 -5.58
CA ALA A 229 2.60 -1.17 -4.84
C ALA A 229 3.02 -1.63 -3.43
N SER A 230 2.08 -1.53 -2.48
CA SER A 230 2.15 -2.25 -1.20
C SER A 230 1.14 -3.40 -1.21
N ALA A 231 1.51 -4.53 -0.64
CA ALA A 231 0.68 -5.73 -0.58
C ALA A 231 0.78 -6.38 0.80
N ASP A 232 -0.31 -6.94 1.28
CA ASP A 232 -0.25 -7.89 2.39
C ASP A 232 0.13 -9.29 1.87
N VAL A 233 0.59 -10.14 2.78
CA VAL A 233 0.91 -11.54 2.48
C VAL A 233 -0.28 -12.34 1.93
N ASN A 234 -1.50 -11.91 2.25
CA ASN A 234 -2.74 -12.49 1.76
C ASN A 234 -3.29 -11.85 0.47
N ASP A 235 -2.52 -10.92 -0.15
CA ASP A 235 -2.84 -10.23 -1.40
C ASP A 235 -2.00 -10.74 -2.58
N PRO A 236 -2.21 -11.98 -3.04
CA PRO A 236 -1.35 -12.60 -4.04
C PRO A 236 -1.38 -11.88 -5.41
N ALA A 237 -2.41 -11.10 -5.72
CA ALA A 237 -2.59 -10.45 -7.01
C ALA A 237 -1.41 -9.56 -7.41
N LEU A 238 -0.95 -8.68 -6.51
CA LEU A 238 0.16 -7.77 -6.79
C LEU A 238 1.50 -8.51 -6.87
N ILE A 239 1.68 -9.57 -6.07
CA ILE A 239 2.86 -10.43 -6.10
C ILE A 239 2.94 -11.18 -7.45
N VAL A 240 1.83 -11.72 -7.92
CA VAL A 240 1.73 -12.38 -9.24
C VAL A 240 1.96 -11.37 -10.37
N ALA A 241 1.39 -10.16 -10.29
CA ALA A 241 1.61 -9.12 -11.28
C ALA A 241 3.10 -8.75 -11.41
N ARG A 242 3.84 -8.68 -10.28
CA ARG A 242 5.29 -8.49 -10.30
C ARG A 242 6.01 -9.68 -10.95
N ALA A 243 5.65 -10.90 -10.63
CA ALA A 243 6.25 -12.09 -11.23
C ALA A 243 5.99 -12.18 -12.74
N GLN A 244 4.86 -11.62 -13.22
CA GLN A 244 4.54 -11.47 -14.65
C GLN A 244 5.25 -10.28 -15.32
N GLY A 245 6.07 -9.50 -14.59
CA GLY A 245 6.76 -8.32 -15.12
C GLY A 245 5.85 -7.14 -15.43
N ARG A 246 4.67 -7.06 -14.80
CA ARG A 246 3.68 -5.98 -15.02
C ARG A 246 3.94 -4.76 -14.13
N THR A 247 4.70 -4.94 -13.06
CA THR A 247 5.22 -3.91 -12.17
C THR A 247 6.53 -4.39 -11.57
N ASP A 248 7.43 -3.46 -11.24
CA ASP A 248 8.76 -3.81 -10.74
C ASP A 248 8.82 -3.84 -9.21
N VAL A 249 8.06 -2.98 -8.54
CA VAL A 249 8.13 -2.79 -7.09
C VAL A 249 6.83 -3.14 -6.41
N VAL A 250 6.87 -4.19 -5.58
CA VAL A 250 5.80 -4.59 -4.65
C VAL A 250 6.44 -4.80 -3.28
N LEU A 251 6.11 -3.94 -2.34
CA LEU A 251 6.48 -4.05 -0.94
C LEU A 251 5.47 -4.97 -0.24
N VAL A 252 5.92 -6.16 0.19
CA VAL A 252 5.09 -7.11 0.93
C VAL A 252 5.30 -6.91 2.42
N MET A 253 4.24 -6.61 3.16
CA MET A 253 4.23 -6.36 4.60
C MET A 253 2.82 -6.54 5.14
N ASP A 254 2.65 -6.64 6.46
CA ASP A 254 1.30 -6.55 7.07
C ASP A 254 0.74 -5.14 6.87
N ASP A 255 -0.42 -5.02 6.25
CA ASP A 255 -1.09 -3.75 5.99
C ASP A 255 -2.25 -3.46 6.96
N ASN A 256 -2.45 -4.32 7.95
CA ASN A 256 -3.54 -4.26 8.93
C ASN A 256 -3.05 -3.99 10.37
N VAL A 257 -2.00 -3.20 10.51
CA VAL A 257 -1.51 -2.72 11.82
C VAL A 257 -1.95 -1.27 12.07
N ARG A 258 -1.63 -0.73 13.24
CA ARG A 258 -1.98 0.65 13.58
C ARG A 258 -1.23 1.63 12.67
N PRO A 259 -1.88 2.73 12.22
CA PRO A 259 -1.26 3.71 11.31
C PRO A 259 0.07 4.26 11.83
N GLU A 260 0.20 4.45 13.13
CA GLU A 260 1.41 4.98 13.76
C GLU A 260 2.59 4.01 13.72
N ASP A 261 2.36 2.71 13.52
CA ASP A 261 3.41 1.69 13.53
C ASP A 261 4.17 1.58 12.19
N TYR A 262 3.68 2.23 11.10
CA TYR A 262 4.37 2.24 9.80
C TYR A 262 5.56 3.21 9.71
N TRP A 263 5.91 3.92 10.77
CA TRP A 263 7.05 4.84 10.75
C TRP A 263 8.39 4.18 10.33
N PRO A 264 8.71 2.91 10.68
CA PRO A 264 9.96 2.29 10.22
C PRO A 264 9.96 2.02 8.72
N VAL A 265 8.80 1.72 8.13
CA VAL A 265 8.63 1.61 6.67
C VAL A 265 8.89 2.96 6.02
N PHE A 266 8.30 4.04 6.54
CA PHE A 266 8.56 5.41 6.07
C PHE A 266 10.05 5.74 6.11
N GLN A 267 10.72 5.50 7.25
CA GLN A 267 12.14 5.81 7.43
C GLN A 267 13.05 5.00 6.49
N ALA A 268 12.75 3.70 6.33
CA ALA A 268 13.51 2.85 5.42
C ALA A 268 13.39 3.29 3.95
N ILE A 269 12.20 3.71 3.53
CA ILE A 269 11.95 4.25 2.18
C ILE A 269 12.70 5.58 2.00
N VAL A 270 12.55 6.51 2.95
CA VAL A 270 13.11 7.87 2.88
C VAL A 270 14.64 7.84 2.85
N ALA A 271 15.27 6.93 3.59
CA ALA A 271 16.72 6.78 3.61
C ALA A 271 17.33 6.55 2.21
N ARG A 272 16.53 6.06 1.25
CA ARG A 272 16.96 5.85 -0.14
C ARG A 272 16.77 7.07 -1.04
N ILE A 273 15.90 8.00 -0.63
CA ILE A 273 15.63 9.22 -1.42
C ILE A 273 16.73 10.27 -1.19
N ASP A 274 17.26 10.30 0.03
CA ASP A 274 18.29 11.28 0.46
C ASP A 274 19.74 10.76 0.23
N ALA A 275 19.93 9.55 -0.33
CA ALA A 275 21.20 8.88 -0.45
C ALA A 275 22.03 9.31 -1.69
#